data_73829140ec3e4bc331378e6cf5a2d001
#
_entry.id   73829140ec3e4bc331378e6cf5a2d001
#
_cell.length_a   1.000
_cell.length_b   1.000
_cell.length_c   1.000
_cell.angle_alpha   90.00
_cell.angle_beta   90.00
_cell.angle_gamma   90.00
#
_symmetry.space_group_name_H-M   'P 1'
#
loop_
_entity.id
_entity.type
_entity.pdbx_description
1 polymer ?
#
loop_
_entity_poly.entity_id
_entity_poly.type
_entity_poly.pdbx_seq_one_letter_code
_entity_poly.pdbx_strand_id
1 'polypeptide(L)'
;MNGKRPLHRLRPLDWAAIGLLLVYVAAFSWMSIRQHESFQTNALDLAKFDQAIWNTARARPFRITLIQDSIVQSHFSPILAVYAPLYWLWPDVRLLFVIQSLCLGGAGFLLYVFFRDDAPWVGLTLFGAYLLHPSLHQVNLYEFRRITTAVLGSSLALYALFKRRYGLMIAGLAVALLSKENTAFLVIGIGLYLILAQREVKIGLPLLATGTAWLVLVPLVVLPALGTPQFLSKNTGYSLAGKYFSYLGNSPTEIVQTLLRDPRAPFAYALRQERLLAVFGLLWPTGFLFLLAPAVAAFVLPFLAYLLASKSDSMGELTAWYPAIILPLLAWAGAVGLSRLKDRWMSWASVALAAVSLGGYMTLSPVRPTQWAHTRRFEVSDHHRQVEAALRRIPLDAVVAAQDPLVPHLSHREQIYLFPWYPEGLSPEYVVLDREMRTYPVTRPTYRTLFYDLLAGTEYEIHEQVGSLFVFRHVDGVDPTTERSDQFGDSLTLQGFSTALAHPGEAFGQLPTALQAGSTLRVSLFWHVDEPVDRNYTVFIHALDESGEMLDQHDSWPADAHRPTSVLSAGTVFRDVHYVTLPRAVPGGLTLRVGLYDEEGNPLRTQKDQSFVTLSVPQ
;
A
#
# COMPACT_ATOMS: atom_id res chain seq x y z
N MET A 1 -21.09 -24.77 -48.64
CA MET A 1 -20.50 -25.92 -47.91
C MET A 1 -19.81 -25.36 -46.67
N ASN A 2 -20.46 -25.44 -45.54
CA ASN A 2 -19.93 -24.98 -44.26
C ASN A 2 -18.97 -26.03 -43.68
N GLY A 3 -17.68 -25.89 -43.95
CA GLY A 3 -16.66 -26.66 -43.27
C GLY A 3 -16.56 -26.21 -41.81
N LYS A 4 -17.15 -26.97 -40.88
CA LYS A 4 -16.85 -26.88 -39.46
C LYS A 4 -15.34 -27.09 -39.31
N ARG A 5 -14.57 -26.04 -38.98
CA ARG A 5 -13.18 -26.20 -38.56
C ARG A 5 -13.16 -27.13 -37.34
N PRO A 6 -12.39 -28.25 -37.38
CA PRO A 6 -12.33 -29.15 -36.23
C PRO A 6 -11.84 -28.37 -35.00
N LEU A 7 -12.41 -28.66 -33.86
CA LEU A 7 -11.89 -28.19 -32.55
C LEU A 7 -10.40 -28.58 -32.51
N HIS A 8 -9.49 -27.58 -32.68
CA HIS A 8 -8.05 -27.81 -32.66
C HIS A 8 -7.67 -28.48 -31.35
N ARG A 9 -7.26 -29.74 -31.40
CA ARG A 9 -6.64 -30.41 -30.24
C ARG A 9 -5.45 -29.55 -29.79
N LEU A 10 -5.36 -29.30 -28.45
CA LEU A 10 -4.25 -28.60 -27.85
C LEU A 10 -2.95 -29.40 -28.11
N ARG A 11 -1.94 -28.71 -28.61
CA ARG A 11 -0.60 -29.27 -28.87
C ARG A 11 0.20 -29.31 -27.56
N PRO A 12 1.27 -30.10 -27.42
CA PRO A 12 2.10 -30.12 -26.22
C PRO A 12 2.60 -28.71 -25.78
N LEU A 13 2.94 -27.85 -26.75
CA LEU A 13 3.40 -26.48 -26.48
C LEU A 13 2.28 -25.55 -26.03
N ASP A 14 1.02 -25.79 -26.37
CA ASP A 14 -0.12 -25.08 -25.82
C ASP A 14 -0.26 -25.37 -24.32
N TRP A 15 -0.09 -26.64 -23.94
CA TRP A 15 -0.10 -27.04 -22.53
C TRP A 15 1.09 -26.45 -21.75
N ALA A 16 2.29 -26.39 -22.38
CA ALA A 16 3.45 -25.75 -21.78
C ALA A 16 3.21 -24.25 -21.54
N ALA A 17 2.63 -23.54 -22.50
CA ALA A 17 2.30 -22.12 -22.37
C ALA A 17 1.23 -21.87 -21.29
N ILE A 18 0.18 -22.70 -21.25
CA ILE A 18 -0.85 -22.63 -20.20
C ILE A 18 -0.24 -22.93 -18.83
N GLY A 19 0.58 -23.98 -18.74
CA GLY A 19 1.27 -24.34 -17.50
C GLY A 19 2.16 -23.20 -16.99
N LEU A 20 2.93 -22.56 -17.88
CA LEU A 20 3.78 -21.42 -17.54
C LEU A 20 2.96 -20.22 -17.05
N LEU A 21 1.81 -19.93 -17.69
CA LEU A 21 0.89 -18.90 -17.22
C LEU A 21 0.37 -19.21 -15.81
N LEU A 22 -0.09 -20.43 -15.58
CA LEU A 22 -0.66 -20.84 -14.29
C LEU A 22 0.40 -20.79 -13.18
N VAL A 23 1.64 -21.24 -13.47
CA VAL A 23 2.76 -21.16 -12.52
C VAL A 23 3.06 -19.70 -12.17
N TYR A 24 3.14 -18.82 -13.18
CA TYR A 24 3.35 -17.40 -12.96
C TYR A 24 2.25 -16.79 -12.10
N VAL A 25 0.98 -17.00 -12.46
CA VAL A 25 -0.17 -16.46 -11.72
C VAL A 25 -0.18 -16.98 -10.28
N ALA A 26 0.01 -18.28 -10.08
CA ALA A 26 0.04 -18.89 -8.75
C ALA A 26 1.18 -18.35 -7.89
N ALA A 27 2.41 -18.29 -8.45
CA ALA A 27 3.59 -17.85 -7.71
C ALA A 27 3.48 -16.38 -7.30
N PHE A 28 3.13 -15.49 -8.23
CA PHE A 28 3.06 -14.06 -7.94
C PHE A 28 1.83 -13.69 -7.10
N SER A 29 0.70 -14.36 -7.28
CA SER A 29 -0.46 -14.20 -6.39
C SER A 29 -0.12 -14.64 -4.97
N TRP A 30 0.53 -15.79 -4.80
CA TRP A 30 0.99 -16.26 -3.50
C TRP A 30 1.95 -15.27 -2.82
N MET A 31 2.97 -14.78 -3.55
CA MET A 31 3.90 -13.80 -3.01
C MET A 31 3.20 -12.50 -2.58
N SER A 32 2.29 -11.97 -3.42
CA SER A 32 1.55 -10.74 -3.10
C SER A 32 0.59 -10.93 -1.91
N ILE A 33 -0.05 -12.10 -1.80
CA ILE A 33 -0.88 -12.46 -0.64
C ILE A 33 -0.03 -12.54 0.63
N ARG A 34 1.13 -13.19 0.57
CA ARG A 34 2.05 -13.26 1.73
C ARG A 34 2.56 -11.89 2.15
N GLN A 35 2.84 -11.02 1.17
CA GLN A 35 3.21 -9.63 1.43
C GLN A 35 2.08 -8.84 2.12
N HIS A 36 0.84 -9.08 1.73
CA HIS A 36 -0.31 -8.50 2.41
C HIS A 36 -0.43 -9.06 3.84
N GLU A 37 -0.42 -10.37 4.02
CA GLU A 37 -0.51 -11.04 5.32
C GLU A 37 0.64 -10.67 6.29
N SER A 38 1.78 -10.18 5.77
CA SER A 38 2.88 -9.63 6.57
C SER A 38 2.81 -8.11 6.77
N PHE A 39 1.66 -7.48 6.52
CA PHE A 39 1.41 -6.05 6.67
C PHE A 39 2.38 -5.15 5.88
N GLN A 40 2.79 -5.62 4.69
CA GLN A 40 3.68 -4.85 3.79
C GLN A 40 2.91 -4.11 2.68
N THR A 41 1.58 -4.05 2.76
CA THR A 41 0.72 -3.31 1.83
C THR A 41 0.28 -1.96 2.40
N ASN A 42 -0.16 -1.04 1.54
CA ASN A 42 -0.35 0.36 1.87
C ASN A 42 -1.81 0.82 1.72
N ALA A 43 -2.21 1.75 2.58
CA ALA A 43 -3.52 2.40 2.51
C ALA A 43 -3.77 3.07 1.15
N LEU A 44 -2.84 3.92 0.71
CA LEU A 44 -3.02 4.73 -0.48
C LEU A 44 -2.75 3.99 -1.79
N ASP A 45 -2.17 2.82 -1.72
CA ASP A 45 -1.81 2.04 -2.90
C ASP A 45 -2.75 0.85 -3.13
N LEU A 46 -3.17 0.15 -2.08
CA LEU A 46 -4.07 -1.00 -2.17
C LEU A 46 -5.47 -0.67 -1.66
N ALA A 47 -5.59 -0.23 -0.40
CA ALA A 47 -6.88 -0.15 0.29
C ALA A 47 -7.88 0.79 -0.40
N LYS A 48 -7.42 1.89 -1.01
CA LYS A 48 -8.32 2.79 -1.75
C LYS A 48 -9.00 2.12 -2.96
N PHE A 49 -8.30 1.21 -3.66
CA PHE A 49 -8.90 0.45 -4.77
C PHE A 49 -9.84 -0.62 -4.25
N ASP A 50 -9.45 -1.30 -3.19
CA ASP A 50 -10.24 -2.32 -2.54
C ASP A 50 -11.55 -1.74 -1.99
N GLN A 51 -11.49 -0.63 -1.22
CA GLN A 51 -12.67 0.09 -0.73
C GLN A 51 -13.58 0.56 -1.87
N ALA A 52 -13.00 1.10 -2.95
CA ALA A 52 -13.77 1.57 -4.10
C ALA A 52 -14.56 0.43 -4.78
N ILE A 53 -13.93 -0.73 -4.96
CA ILE A 53 -14.56 -1.91 -5.58
C ILE A 53 -15.60 -2.49 -4.62
N TRP A 54 -15.28 -2.60 -3.33
CA TRP A 54 -16.17 -3.10 -2.30
C TRP A 54 -17.45 -2.24 -2.18
N ASN A 55 -17.31 -0.92 -2.18
CA ASN A 55 -18.43 0.03 -2.19
C ASN A 55 -19.24 -0.05 -3.49
N THR A 56 -18.56 -0.16 -4.64
CA THR A 56 -19.24 -0.31 -5.95
C THR A 56 -20.09 -1.58 -5.99
N ALA A 57 -19.60 -2.68 -5.43
CA ALA A 57 -20.37 -3.94 -5.29
C ALA A 57 -21.62 -3.79 -4.41
N ARG A 58 -21.71 -2.72 -3.62
CA ARG A 58 -22.83 -2.39 -2.71
C ARG A 58 -23.62 -1.17 -3.16
N ALA A 59 -23.68 -0.91 -4.45
CA ALA A 59 -24.39 0.22 -5.06
C ALA A 59 -23.93 1.62 -4.58
N ARG A 60 -22.69 1.75 -4.14
CA ARG A 60 -22.01 3.02 -3.83
C ARG A 60 -20.82 3.21 -4.79
N PRO A 61 -21.05 3.58 -6.05
CA PRO A 61 -20.06 3.51 -7.09
C PRO A 61 -18.85 4.40 -6.79
N PHE A 62 -17.65 3.77 -6.80
CA PHE A 62 -16.33 4.38 -6.66
C PHE A 62 -16.07 5.17 -5.37
N ARG A 63 -16.95 5.05 -4.34
CA ARG A 63 -16.80 5.75 -3.07
C ARG A 63 -15.59 5.24 -2.30
N ILE A 64 -14.83 6.17 -1.73
CA ILE A 64 -13.74 5.94 -0.78
C ILE A 64 -13.75 7.02 0.30
N THR A 65 -13.03 6.80 1.41
CA THR A 65 -12.93 7.77 2.52
C THR A 65 -11.49 8.05 2.94
N LEU A 66 -10.50 7.40 2.33
CA LEU A 66 -9.09 7.50 2.74
C LEU A 66 -8.46 8.87 2.48
N ILE A 67 -8.68 9.46 1.30
CA ILE A 67 -8.06 10.73 0.91
C ILE A 67 -9.02 11.64 0.11
N GLN A 68 -10.16 11.11 -0.30
CA GLN A 68 -11.13 11.78 -1.18
C GLN A 68 -12.44 11.00 -1.17
N ASP A 69 -13.51 11.59 -1.69
CA ASP A 69 -14.84 10.96 -1.66
C ASP A 69 -15.02 9.87 -2.72
N SER A 70 -14.25 9.94 -3.82
CA SER A 70 -14.33 8.97 -4.90
C SER A 70 -12.98 8.74 -5.57
N ILE A 71 -12.68 7.49 -5.89
CA ILE A 71 -11.43 7.10 -6.55
C ILE A 71 -11.29 7.70 -7.96
N VAL A 72 -12.39 8.02 -8.63
CA VAL A 72 -12.38 8.58 -9.98
C VAL A 72 -12.10 10.09 -10.02
N GLN A 73 -12.10 10.77 -8.87
CA GLN A 73 -11.75 12.21 -8.80
C GLN A 73 -10.26 12.48 -9.08
N SER A 74 -9.38 11.57 -8.72
CA SER A 74 -7.93 11.73 -8.96
C SER A 74 -7.46 11.16 -10.30
N HIS A 75 -8.17 10.16 -10.80
CA HIS A 75 -7.86 9.47 -12.06
C HIS A 75 -9.10 8.80 -12.62
N PHE A 76 -9.39 9.02 -13.87
CA PHE A 76 -10.52 8.40 -14.54
C PHE A 76 -10.28 6.91 -14.79
N SER A 77 -10.91 6.06 -13.97
CA SER A 77 -10.66 4.61 -13.97
C SER A 77 -11.95 3.80 -13.80
N PRO A 78 -12.95 3.96 -14.67
CA PRO A 78 -14.22 3.26 -14.56
C PRO A 78 -14.12 1.74 -14.71
N ILE A 79 -12.98 1.22 -15.19
CA ILE A 79 -12.71 -0.23 -15.27
C ILE A 79 -12.85 -0.95 -13.91
N LEU A 80 -12.66 -0.24 -12.80
CA LEU A 80 -12.80 -0.81 -11.46
C LEU A 80 -14.21 -1.36 -11.19
N ALA A 81 -15.24 -0.82 -11.85
CA ALA A 81 -16.61 -1.35 -11.74
C ALA A 81 -16.73 -2.78 -12.28
N VAL A 82 -15.87 -3.19 -13.22
CA VAL A 82 -15.87 -4.55 -13.78
C VAL A 82 -15.48 -5.60 -12.72
N TYR A 83 -14.76 -5.20 -11.68
CA TYR A 83 -14.37 -6.09 -10.58
C TYR A 83 -15.43 -6.22 -9.50
N ALA A 84 -16.38 -5.28 -9.41
CA ALA A 84 -17.41 -5.28 -8.37
C ALA A 84 -18.23 -6.58 -8.33
N PRO A 85 -18.69 -7.18 -9.46
CA PRO A 85 -19.38 -8.47 -9.43
C PRO A 85 -18.54 -9.62 -8.88
N LEU A 86 -17.23 -9.57 -9.01
CA LEU A 86 -16.34 -10.60 -8.47
C LEU A 86 -16.29 -10.56 -6.94
N TYR A 87 -16.53 -9.39 -6.33
CA TYR A 87 -16.63 -9.23 -4.88
C TYR A 87 -17.92 -9.82 -4.30
N TRP A 88 -18.91 -10.15 -5.12
CA TRP A 88 -20.07 -10.95 -4.68
C TRP A 88 -19.71 -12.43 -4.50
N LEU A 89 -18.69 -12.90 -5.24
CA LEU A 89 -18.22 -14.29 -5.18
C LEU A 89 -17.09 -14.47 -4.14
N TRP A 90 -16.17 -13.54 -4.10
CA TRP A 90 -15.02 -13.53 -3.20
C TRP A 90 -14.71 -12.11 -2.72
N PRO A 91 -15.38 -11.64 -1.64
CA PRO A 91 -15.17 -10.31 -1.07
C PRO A 91 -13.89 -10.26 -0.23
N ASP A 92 -12.74 -10.32 -0.88
CA ASP A 92 -11.43 -10.32 -0.25
C ASP A 92 -10.43 -9.60 -1.15
N VAL A 93 -9.61 -8.74 -0.57
CA VAL A 93 -8.56 -7.98 -1.28
C VAL A 93 -7.56 -8.89 -2.02
N ARG A 94 -7.39 -10.14 -1.57
CA ARG A 94 -6.54 -11.15 -2.22
C ARG A 94 -6.94 -11.44 -3.66
N LEU A 95 -8.23 -11.29 -3.99
CA LEU A 95 -8.74 -11.39 -5.36
C LEU A 95 -8.02 -10.42 -6.31
N LEU A 96 -7.71 -9.20 -5.85
CA LEU A 96 -7.05 -8.18 -6.66
C LEU A 96 -5.62 -8.60 -7.06
N PHE A 97 -4.90 -9.32 -6.22
CA PHE A 97 -3.57 -9.84 -6.54
C PHE A 97 -3.63 -10.95 -7.62
N VAL A 98 -4.67 -11.79 -7.56
CA VAL A 98 -4.89 -12.81 -8.59
C VAL A 98 -5.23 -12.15 -9.93
N ILE A 99 -6.12 -11.18 -9.94
CA ILE A 99 -6.50 -10.41 -11.15
C ILE A 99 -5.26 -9.72 -11.73
N GLN A 100 -4.45 -9.08 -10.89
CA GLN A 100 -3.22 -8.41 -11.33
C GLN A 100 -2.26 -9.38 -12.02
N SER A 101 -1.97 -10.51 -11.37
CA SER A 101 -1.07 -11.53 -11.92
C SER A 101 -1.62 -12.14 -13.21
N LEU A 102 -2.94 -12.36 -13.28
CA LEU A 102 -3.61 -12.84 -14.49
C LEU A 102 -3.55 -11.83 -15.64
N CYS A 103 -3.76 -10.55 -15.38
CA CYS A 103 -3.67 -9.49 -16.39
C CYS A 103 -2.25 -9.39 -16.94
N LEU A 104 -1.24 -9.38 -16.07
CA LEU A 104 0.17 -9.28 -16.46
C LEU A 104 0.64 -10.54 -17.22
N GLY A 105 0.37 -11.72 -16.69
CA GLY A 105 0.73 -12.98 -17.36
C GLY A 105 -0.05 -13.19 -18.66
N GLY A 106 -1.35 -12.87 -18.66
CA GLY A 106 -2.22 -12.95 -19.84
C GLY A 106 -1.78 -12.04 -20.98
N ALA A 107 -1.24 -10.86 -20.66
CA ALA A 107 -0.66 -9.96 -21.66
C ALA A 107 0.52 -10.61 -22.40
N GLY A 108 1.39 -11.31 -21.67
CA GLY A 108 2.49 -12.10 -22.26
C GLY A 108 2.01 -13.34 -23.02
N PHE A 109 0.97 -14.01 -22.53
CA PHE A 109 0.41 -15.19 -23.19
C PHE A 109 -0.07 -14.90 -24.63
N LEU A 110 -0.52 -13.67 -24.91
CA LEU A 110 -0.90 -13.24 -26.26
C LEU A 110 0.29 -13.27 -27.25
N LEU A 111 1.54 -13.13 -26.78
CA LEU A 111 2.74 -13.30 -27.62
C LEU A 111 2.87 -14.75 -28.09
N TYR A 112 2.61 -15.72 -27.20
CA TYR A 112 2.54 -17.13 -27.59
C TYR A 112 1.43 -17.38 -28.62
N VAL A 113 0.23 -16.86 -28.36
CA VAL A 113 -0.92 -17.02 -29.27
C VAL A 113 -0.65 -16.43 -30.65
N PHE A 114 0.14 -15.36 -30.73
CA PHE A 114 0.50 -14.72 -32.01
C PHE A 114 1.33 -15.64 -32.91
N PHE A 115 2.29 -16.40 -32.34
CA PHE A 115 3.17 -17.30 -33.03
C PHE A 115 2.71 -18.78 -33.05
N ARG A 116 1.59 -19.08 -32.39
CA ARG A 116 1.12 -20.44 -32.11
C ARG A 116 1.11 -21.35 -33.36
N ASP A 117 0.69 -20.82 -34.49
CA ASP A 117 0.50 -21.62 -35.71
C ASP A 117 1.75 -21.66 -36.59
N ASP A 118 2.53 -20.57 -36.61
CA ASP A 118 3.65 -20.41 -37.52
C ASP A 118 5.01 -20.81 -36.87
N ALA A 119 5.24 -20.40 -35.64
CA ALA A 119 6.50 -20.62 -34.90
C ALA A 119 6.28 -20.77 -33.40
N PRO A 120 5.60 -21.83 -32.90
CA PRO A 120 5.16 -21.94 -31.53
C PRO A 120 6.29 -21.90 -30.49
N TRP A 121 7.50 -22.37 -30.82
CA TRP A 121 8.69 -22.26 -29.98
C TRP A 121 9.13 -20.82 -29.77
N VAL A 122 9.09 -20.01 -30.84
CA VAL A 122 9.41 -18.58 -30.74
C VAL A 122 8.41 -17.86 -29.84
N GLY A 123 7.12 -18.17 -30.02
CA GLY A 123 6.07 -17.65 -29.17
C GLY A 123 6.25 -18.02 -27.71
N LEU A 124 6.59 -19.27 -27.40
CA LEU A 124 6.85 -19.74 -26.05
C LEU A 124 8.07 -19.04 -25.43
N THR A 125 9.15 -18.86 -26.21
CA THR A 125 10.35 -18.16 -25.76
C THR A 125 10.07 -16.68 -25.46
N LEU A 126 9.36 -15.98 -26.35
CA LEU A 126 8.94 -14.58 -26.13
C LEU A 126 8.07 -14.45 -24.88
N PHE A 127 7.11 -15.35 -24.72
CA PHE A 127 6.27 -15.38 -23.54
C PHE A 127 7.09 -15.62 -22.26
N GLY A 128 7.99 -16.61 -22.27
CA GLY A 128 8.89 -16.88 -21.15
C GLY A 128 9.81 -15.69 -20.84
N ALA A 129 10.40 -15.06 -21.85
CA ALA A 129 11.23 -13.88 -21.72
C ALA A 129 10.45 -12.69 -21.10
N TYR A 130 9.20 -12.48 -21.53
CA TYR A 130 8.31 -11.48 -20.95
C TYR A 130 8.03 -11.78 -19.47
N LEU A 131 7.72 -13.04 -19.12
CA LEU A 131 7.48 -13.44 -17.74
C LEU A 131 8.72 -13.34 -16.85
N LEU A 132 9.93 -13.52 -17.40
CA LEU A 132 11.19 -13.37 -16.66
C LEU A 132 11.65 -11.91 -16.51
N HIS A 133 10.96 -10.96 -17.13
CA HIS A 133 11.38 -9.57 -17.13
C HIS A 133 11.37 -8.96 -15.71
N PRO A 134 12.50 -8.41 -15.21
CA PRO A 134 12.61 -7.92 -13.82
C PRO A 134 11.57 -6.86 -13.47
N SER A 135 11.30 -5.92 -14.37
CA SER A 135 10.29 -4.88 -14.15
C SER A 135 8.87 -5.42 -14.10
N LEU A 136 8.58 -6.57 -14.75
CA LEU A 136 7.27 -7.22 -14.63
C LEU A 136 7.08 -7.77 -13.22
N HIS A 137 8.13 -8.36 -12.65
CA HIS A 137 8.12 -8.85 -11.27
C HIS A 137 7.93 -7.71 -10.27
N GLN A 138 8.64 -6.60 -10.48
CA GLN A 138 8.50 -5.39 -9.66
C GLN A 138 7.08 -4.83 -9.72
N VAL A 139 6.49 -4.72 -10.92
CA VAL A 139 5.10 -4.26 -11.11
C VAL A 139 4.11 -5.18 -10.40
N ASN A 140 4.30 -6.50 -10.51
CA ASN A 140 3.37 -7.46 -9.91
C ASN A 140 3.42 -7.44 -8.37
N LEU A 141 4.61 -7.28 -7.79
CA LEU A 141 4.81 -7.26 -6.34
C LEU A 141 4.57 -5.88 -5.70
N TYR A 142 4.21 -4.88 -6.50
CA TYR A 142 3.94 -3.52 -6.00
C TYR A 142 2.50 -3.33 -5.53
N GLU A 143 1.73 -4.29 -5.22
CA GLU A 143 0.30 -4.17 -4.90
C GLU A 143 -0.60 -4.04 -6.14
N PHE A 144 -1.92 -4.08 -5.92
CA PHE A 144 -2.86 -3.97 -7.04
C PHE A 144 -2.88 -2.56 -7.64
N ARG A 145 -2.76 -2.54 -8.97
CA ARG A 145 -2.87 -1.31 -9.76
C ARG A 145 -3.77 -1.52 -10.98
N ARG A 146 -4.76 -0.67 -11.16
CA ARG A 146 -5.63 -0.67 -12.35
C ARG A 146 -4.86 -0.62 -13.69
N ILE A 147 -3.62 -0.09 -13.70
CA ILE A 147 -2.78 -0.06 -14.90
C ILE A 147 -2.49 -1.47 -15.43
N THR A 148 -2.51 -2.51 -14.61
CA THR A 148 -2.27 -3.89 -15.04
C THR A 148 -3.36 -4.41 -15.95
N THR A 149 -4.60 -3.93 -15.80
CA THR A 149 -5.68 -4.19 -16.76
C THR A 149 -5.42 -3.49 -18.09
N ALA A 150 -4.87 -2.27 -18.06
CA ALA A 150 -4.45 -1.59 -19.28
C ALA A 150 -3.32 -2.35 -20.00
N VAL A 151 -2.42 -3.01 -19.26
CA VAL A 151 -1.36 -3.88 -19.84
C VAL A 151 -1.98 -5.01 -20.66
N LEU A 152 -2.98 -5.70 -20.12
CA LEU A 152 -3.71 -6.74 -20.85
C LEU A 152 -4.46 -6.16 -22.05
N GLY A 153 -5.20 -5.05 -21.87
CA GLY A 153 -5.93 -4.37 -22.94
C GLY A 153 -5.01 -3.91 -24.06
N SER A 154 -3.86 -3.35 -23.74
CA SER A 154 -2.86 -2.90 -24.71
C SER A 154 -2.24 -4.06 -25.49
N SER A 155 -1.90 -5.15 -24.80
CA SER A 155 -1.39 -6.37 -25.44
C SER A 155 -2.43 -6.99 -26.37
N LEU A 156 -3.72 -7.02 -25.95
CA LEU A 156 -4.83 -7.48 -26.78
C LEU A 156 -5.02 -6.60 -28.02
N ALA A 157 -4.91 -5.29 -27.85
CA ALA A 157 -5.01 -4.34 -28.97
C ALA A 157 -3.89 -4.55 -30.00
N LEU A 158 -2.65 -4.75 -29.54
CA LEU A 158 -1.51 -4.99 -30.42
C LEU A 158 -1.61 -6.36 -31.11
N TYR A 159 -1.97 -7.42 -30.38
CA TYR A 159 -2.28 -8.72 -30.99
C TYR A 159 -3.30 -8.58 -32.12
N ALA A 160 -4.41 -7.90 -31.85
CA ALA A 160 -5.50 -7.73 -32.79
C ALA A 160 -5.12 -6.83 -33.98
N LEU A 161 -4.32 -5.78 -33.76
CA LEU A 161 -3.77 -4.91 -34.79
C LEU A 161 -2.96 -5.74 -35.82
N PHE A 162 -2.01 -6.55 -35.35
CA PHE A 162 -1.14 -7.33 -36.25
C PHE A 162 -1.83 -8.55 -36.88
N LYS A 163 -2.92 -9.05 -36.26
CA LYS A 163 -3.81 -10.06 -36.90
C LYS A 163 -4.97 -9.41 -37.68
N ARG A 164 -4.97 -8.07 -37.89
CA ARG A 164 -5.99 -7.28 -38.61
C ARG A 164 -7.42 -7.50 -38.10
N ARG A 165 -7.58 -7.74 -36.77
CA ARG A 165 -8.88 -7.92 -36.11
C ARG A 165 -9.31 -6.62 -35.46
N TYR A 166 -9.71 -5.64 -36.26
CA TYR A 166 -9.92 -4.26 -35.77
C TYR A 166 -10.99 -4.12 -34.68
N GLY A 167 -12.07 -4.92 -34.72
CA GLY A 167 -13.07 -4.90 -33.63
C GLY A 167 -12.47 -5.31 -32.28
N LEU A 168 -11.64 -6.37 -32.26
CA LEU A 168 -10.94 -6.81 -31.05
C LEU A 168 -9.86 -5.80 -30.61
N MET A 169 -9.22 -5.13 -31.56
CA MET A 169 -8.28 -4.04 -31.29
C MET A 169 -8.98 -2.88 -30.54
N ILE A 170 -10.15 -2.46 -31.04
CA ILE A 170 -10.93 -1.40 -30.41
C ILE A 170 -11.36 -1.82 -28.99
N ALA A 171 -11.79 -3.08 -28.80
CA ALA A 171 -12.12 -3.60 -27.46
C ALA A 171 -10.92 -3.55 -26.50
N GLY A 172 -9.72 -3.96 -26.96
CA GLY A 172 -8.49 -3.86 -26.18
C GLY A 172 -8.12 -2.42 -25.81
N LEU A 173 -8.24 -1.49 -26.77
CA LEU A 173 -8.01 -0.07 -26.53
C LEU A 173 -9.03 0.55 -25.57
N ALA A 174 -10.29 0.13 -25.64
CA ALA A 174 -11.32 0.58 -24.70
C ALA A 174 -10.98 0.11 -23.26
N VAL A 175 -10.59 -1.14 -23.08
CA VAL A 175 -10.11 -1.64 -21.78
C VAL A 175 -8.93 -0.80 -21.28
N ALA A 176 -7.97 -0.46 -22.12
CA ALA A 176 -6.83 0.37 -21.73
C ALA A 176 -7.25 1.78 -21.32
N LEU A 177 -8.07 2.47 -22.12
CA LEU A 177 -8.57 3.84 -21.84
C LEU A 177 -9.40 3.91 -20.55
N LEU A 178 -10.28 2.92 -20.32
CA LEU A 178 -11.10 2.84 -19.11
C LEU A 178 -10.30 2.49 -17.85
N SER A 179 -9.08 1.99 -18.02
CA SER A 179 -8.17 1.67 -16.91
C SER A 179 -7.34 2.88 -16.46
N LYS A 180 -6.84 3.67 -17.41
CA LYS A 180 -6.03 4.84 -17.10
C LYS A 180 -5.98 5.83 -18.27
N GLU A 181 -6.17 7.10 -17.97
CA GLU A 181 -6.28 8.19 -18.95
C GLU A 181 -5.06 8.33 -19.88
N ASN A 182 -3.84 8.10 -19.40
CA ASN A 182 -2.62 8.25 -20.20
C ASN A 182 -2.41 7.16 -21.26
N THR A 183 -3.20 6.09 -21.25
CA THR A 183 -3.19 5.09 -22.34
C THR A 183 -3.70 5.64 -23.67
N ALA A 184 -4.28 6.84 -23.66
CA ALA A 184 -4.59 7.62 -24.85
C ALA A 184 -3.36 7.82 -25.77
N PHE A 185 -2.14 7.88 -25.22
CA PHE A 185 -0.90 7.91 -26.03
C PHE A 185 -0.77 6.67 -26.93
N LEU A 186 -1.16 5.49 -26.45
CA LEU A 186 -1.15 4.28 -27.28
C LEU A 186 -2.21 4.35 -28.38
N VAL A 187 -3.41 4.88 -28.07
CA VAL A 187 -4.49 5.03 -29.06
C VAL A 187 -4.05 5.98 -30.18
N ILE A 188 -3.43 7.10 -29.83
CA ILE A 188 -2.84 8.07 -30.78
C ILE A 188 -1.74 7.38 -31.60
N GLY A 189 -0.83 6.66 -30.95
CA GLY A 189 0.27 5.94 -31.60
C GLY A 189 -0.23 4.92 -32.62
N ILE A 190 -1.22 4.10 -32.26
CA ILE A 190 -1.83 3.12 -33.17
C ILE A 190 -2.58 3.83 -34.31
N GLY A 191 -3.29 4.93 -34.02
CA GLY A 191 -3.94 5.74 -35.05
C GLY A 191 -2.94 6.27 -36.10
N LEU A 192 -1.83 6.85 -35.64
CA LEU A 192 -0.75 7.31 -36.52
C LEU A 192 -0.09 6.14 -37.29
N TYR A 193 0.15 5.02 -36.64
CA TYR A 193 0.72 3.83 -37.29
C TYR A 193 -0.18 3.31 -38.44
N LEU A 194 -1.48 3.25 -38.21
CA LEU A 194 -2.45 2.84 -39.23
C LEU A 194 -2.47 3.80 -40.42
N ILE A 195 -2.41 5.11 -40.18
CA ILE A 195 -2.39 6.13 -41.22
C ILE A 195 -1.07 6.08 -42.01
N LEU A 196 0.06 6.16 -41.31
CA LEU A 196 1.36 6.39 -41.92
C LEU A 196 2.00 5.10 -42.46
N ALA A 197 1.92 4.01 -41.69
CA ALA A 197 2.61 2.75 -42.03
C ALA A 197 1.70 1.75 -42.76
N GLN A 198 0.41 1.68 -42.43
CA GLN A 198 -0.53 0.74 -43.03
C GLN A 198 -1.46 1.37 -44.07
N ARG A 199 -1.51 2.70 -44.14
CA ARG A 199 -2.41 3.47 -45.04
C ARG A 199 -3.90 3.22 -44.80
N GLU A 200 -4.27 2.77 -43.61
CA GLU A 200 -5.65 2.49 -43.17
C GLU A 200 -6.28 3.74 -42.53
N VAL A 201 -6.41 4.81 -43.34
CA VAL A 201 -6.88 6.15 -42.85
C VAL A 201 -8.27 6.08 -42.23
N LYS A 202 -9.17 5.24 -42.78
CA LYS A 202 -10.56 5.10 -42.31
C LYS A 202 -10.67 4.63 -40.87
N ILE A 203 -9.70 3.89 -40.36
CA ILE A 203 -9.64 3.40 -38.98
C ILE A 203 -8.69 4.26 -38.16
N GLY A 204 -7.56 4.66 -38.75
CA GLY A 204 -6.54 5.42 -38.05
C GLY A 204 -6.97 6.83 -37.65
N LEU A 205 -7.71 7.54 -38.51
CA LEU A 205 -8.16 8.91 -38.22
C LEU A 205 -9.15 8.99 -37.04
N PRO A 206 -10.21 8.14 -36.97
CA PRO A 206 -11.06 8.08 -35.77
C PRO A 206 -10.30 7.76 -34.48
N LEU A 207 -9.33 6.84 -34.53
CA LEU A 207 -8.51 6.52 -33.34
C LEU A 207 -7.66 7.71 -32.91
N LEU A 208 -7.00 8.37 -33.87
CA LEU A 208 -6.23 9.59 -33.59
C LEU A 208 -7.09 10.66 -32.95
N ALA A 209 -8.28 10.92 -33.52
CA ALA A 209 -9.22 11.88 -32.97
C ALA A 209 -9.71 11.47 -31.55
N THR A 210 -10.06 10.20 -31.35
CA THR A 210 -10.52 9.67 -30.06
C THR A 210 -9.42 9.77 -29.00
N GLY A 211 -8.18 9.35 -29.31
CA GLY A 211 -7.08 9.41 -28.38
C GLY A 211 -6.73 10.86 -27.98
N THR A 212 -6.70 11.77 -28.96
CA THR A 212 -6.47 13.20 -28.72
C THR A 212 -7.59 13.81 -27.88
N ALA A 213 -8.85 13.55 -28.24
CA ALA A 213 -10.00 14.01 -27.46
C ALA A 213 -9.96 13.49 -26.02
N TRP A 214 -9.64 12.22 -25.81
CA TRP A 214 -9.51 11.61 -24.47
C TRP A 214 -8.43 12.27 -23.64
N LEU A 215 -7.24 12.49 -24.23
CA LEU A 215 -6.10 13.12 -23.57
C LEU A 215 -6.39 14.57 -23.13
N VAL A 216 -7.29 15.27 -23.84
CA VAL A 216 -7.68 16.64 -23.55
C VAL A 216 -8.91 16.69 -22.64
N LEU A 217 -9.99 15.99 -23.01
CA LEU A 217 -11.29 16.11 -22.32
C LEU A 217 -11.29 15.48 -20.93
N VAL A 218 -10.59 14.34 -20.74
CA VAL A 218 -10.60 13.69 -19.43
C VAL A 218 -9.97 14.58 -18.36
N PRO A 219 -8.74 15.10 -18.51
CA PRO A 219 -8.14 15.93 -17.45
C PRO A 219 -8.73 17.35 -17.37
N LEU A 220 -9.26 17.92 -18.46
CA LEU A 220 -9.72 19.30 -18.46
C LEU A 220 -11.22 19.45 -18.23
N VAL A 221 -12.02 18.42 -18.48
CA VAL A 221 -13.49 18.48 -18.36
C VAL A 221 -14.00 17.42 -17.40
N VAL A 222 -13.66 16.13 -17.62
CA VAL A 222 -14.27 15.02 -16.87
C VAL A 222 -13.81 15.02 -15.42
N LEU A 223 -12.50 15.07 -15.16
CA LEU A 223 -11.97 15.06 -13.79
C LEU A 223 -12.42 16.29 -12.98
N PRO A 224 -12.38 17.54 -13.50
CA PRO A 224 -12.93 18.69 -12.79
C PRO A 224 -14.43 18.58 -12.50
N ALA A 225 -15.22 18.02 -13.44
CA ALA A 225 -16.66 17.81 -13.25
C ALA A 225 -16.98 16.76 -12.18
N LEU A 226 -16.09 15.81 -11.93
CA LEU A 226 -16.21 14.81 -10.85
C LEU A 226 -15.81 15.36 -9.47
N GLY A 227 -15.32 16.60 -9.41
CA GLY A 227 -14.89 17.28 -8.20
C GLY A 227 -13.39 17.13 -7.91
N THR A 228 -12.81 18.17 -7.31
CA THR A 228 -11.43 18.12 -6.81
C THR A 228 -11.41 17.44 -5.45
N PRO A 229 -10.45 16.55 -5.16
CA PRO A 229 -10.31 15.92 -3.87
C PRO A 229 -10.15 16.98 -2.77
N GLN A 230 -11.12 17.09 -1.85
CA GLN A 230 -11.13 18.14 -0.81
C GLN A 230 -9.87 18.12 0.05
N PHE A 231 -9.38 16.95 0.37
CA PHE A 231 -8.16 16.75 1.17
C PHE A 231 -6.90 17.26 0.47
N LEU A 232 -6.81 17.10 -0.85
CA LEU A 232 -5.63 17.52 -1.63
C LEU A 232 -5.64 19.00 -1.96
N SER A 233 -6.82 19.65 -2.00
CA SER A 233 -6.94 21.06 -2.36
C SER A 233 -6.57 22.01 -1.21
N LYS A 234 -6.87 21.63 0.05
CA LYS A 234 -6.60 22.48 1.22
C LYS A 234 -5.13 22.61 1.61
N ASN A 235 -4.32 21.57 1.37
CA ASN A 235 -2.96 21.51 1.93
C ASN A 235 -1.80 21.59 0.91
N THR A 236 -2.04 21.45 -0.40
CA THR A 236 -0.92 21.29 -1.34
C THR A 236 -1.02 22.06 -2.66
N GLY A 237 -2.13 22.75 -2.97
CA GLY A 237 -2.31 23.31 -4.32
C GLY A 237 -2.12 22.23 -5.41
N TYR A 238 -2.68 21.03 -5.19
CA TYR A 238 -2.35 19.82 -5.93
C TYR A 238 -2.87 19.87 -7.35
N SER A 239 -2.02 20.37 -8.25
CA SER A 239 -2.12 20.00 -9.66
C SER A 239 -1.11 18.87 -9.94
N LEU A 240 -1.47 17.88 -10.77
CA LEU A 240 -0.52 16.87 -11.25
C LEU A 240 0.71 17.54 -11.89
N ALA A 241 0.50 18.69 -12.55
CA ALA A 241 1.53 19.55 -13.08
C ALA A 241 2.49 20.03 -11.99
N GLY A 242 1.98 20.65 -10.93
CA GLY A 242 2.80 21.17 -9.82
C GLY A 242 3.56 20.08 -9.06
N LYS A 243 2.95 18.89 -8.88
CA LYS A 243 3.62 17.79 -8.17
C LYS A 243 4.79 17.19 -8.95
N TYR A 244 4.59 16.92 -10.24
CA TYR A 244 5.53 16.14 -11.03
C TYR A 244 6.36 16.96 -12.01
N PHE A 245 5.90 18.17 -12.37
CA PHE A 245 6.49 19.00 -13.42
C PHE A 245 6.61 20.47 -13.01
N SER A 246 6.71 20.78 -11.70
CA SER A 246 6.76 22.16 -11.18
C SER A 246 7.89 23.02 -11.76
N TYR A 247 8.96 22.40 -12.23
CA TYR A 247 10.06 23.10 -12.92
C TYR A 247 9.70 23.57 -14.35
N LEU A 248 8.64 22.98 -14.93
CA LEU A 248 8.08 23.43 -16.22
C LEU A 248 6.91 24.40 -16.03
N GLY A 249 6.22 24.35 -14.88
CA GLY A 249 5.07 25.18 -14.54
C GLY A 249 4.06 24.45 -13.65
N ASN A 250 3.18 25.23 -13.04
CA ASN A 250 2.14 24.70 -12.14
C ASN A 250 0.79 24.49 -12.86
N SER A 251 0.70 24.89 -14.12
CA SER A 251 -0.48 24.71 -14.98
C SER A 251 -0.08 24.12 -16.34
N PRO A 252 -1.02 23.46 -17.06
CA PRO A 252 -0.76 22.96 -18.41
C PRO A 252 -0.29 24.07 -19.37
N THR A 253 -0.85 25.27 -19.24
CA THR A 253 -0.48 26.42 -20.08
C THR A 253 0.96 26.87 -19.84
N GLU A 254 1.37 26.97 -18.58
CA GLU A 254 2.75 27.32 -18.22
C GLU A 254 3.74 26.25 -18.71
N ILE A 255 3.41 24.97 -18.59
CA ILE A 255 4.25 23.87 -19.10
C ILE A 255 4.47 24.03 -20.60
N VAL A 256 3.39 24.25 -21.38
CA VAL A 256 3.48 24.46 -22.83
C VAL A 256 4.34 25.69 -23.14
N GLN A 257 4.13 26.81 -22.45
CA GLN A 257 4.93 28.02 -22.64
C GLN A 257 6.41 27.80 -22.34
N THR A 258 6.73 27.10 -21.25
CA THR A 258 8.10 26.75 -20.88
C THR A 258 8.76 25.86 -21.93
N LEU A 259 8.06 24.83 -22.40
CA LEU A 259 8.57 23.94 -23.46
C LEU A 259 8.79 24.67 -24.80
N LEU A 260 7.96 25.67 -25.11
CA LEU A 260 8.16 26.50 -26.31
C LEU A 260 9.36 27.44 -26.17
N ARG A 261 9.63 27.96 -24.96
CA ARG A 261 10.75 28.87 -24.67
C ARG A 261 12.07 28.12 -24.48
N ASP A 262 12.02 27.00 -23.77
CA ASP A 262 13.16 26.14 -23.48
C ASP A 262 12.79 24.65 -23.67
N PRO A 263 12.87 24.12 -24.90
CA PRO A 263 12.59 22.72 -25.18
C PRO A 263 13.63 21.76 -24.54
N ARG A 264 14.73 22.29 -23.98
CA ARG A 264 15.77 21.49 -23.33
C ARG A 264 15.48 21.23 -21.85
N ALA A 265 14.59 22.00 -21.22
CA ALA A 265 14.28 21.89 -19.79
C ALA A 265 13.98 20.44 -19.32
N PRO A 266 13.21 19.59 -20.04
CA PRO A 266 12.96 18.22 -19.61
C PRO A 266 14.21 17.33 -19.55
N PHE A 267 15.22 17.63 -20.37
CA PHE A 267 16.45 16.82 -20.42
C PHE A 267 17.31 16.96 -19.15
N ALA A 268 17.15 18.05 -18.38
CA ALA A 268 17.83 18.22 -17.09
C ALA A 268 17.49 17.10 -16.10
N TYR A 269 16.28 16.54 -16.20
CA TYR A 269 15.86 15.37 -15.41
C TYR A 269 16.07 14.06 -16.16
N ALA A 270 15.69 14.01 -17.44
CA ALA A 270 15.69 12.78 -18.23
C ALA A 270 17.11 12.17 -18.42
N LEU A 271 18.15 13.01 -18.47
CA LEU A 271 19.53 12.56 -18.70
C LEU A 271 20.33 12.33 -17.40
N ARG A 272 19.70 12.29 -16.24
CA ARG A 272 20.36 11.88 -14.99
C ARG A 272 20.83 10.43 -15.09
N GLN A 273 22.00 10.16 -14.51
CA GLN A 273 22.64 8.84 -14.59
C GLN A 273 21.69 7.72 -14.10
N GLU A 274 21.02 7.93 -12.98
CA GLU A 274 20.10 6.95 -12.36
C GLU A 274 18.97 6.58 -13.33
N ARG A 275 18.46 7.56 -14.09
CA ARG A 275 17.38 7.37 -15.07
C ARG A 275 17.86 6.65 -16.32
N LEU A 276 19.05 6.98 -16.79
CA LEU A 276 19.67 6.26 -17.93
C LEU A 276 19.97 4.81 -17.57
N LEU A 277 20.44 4.55 -16.34
CA LEU A 277 20.62 3.19 -15.82
C LEU A 277 19.27 2.44 -15.69
N ALA A 278 18.22 3.10 -15.24
CA ALA A 278 16.89 2.52 -15.16
C ALA A 278 16.33 2.17 -16.57
N VAL A 279 16.50 3.06 -17.54
CA VAL A 279 16.14 2.78 -18.94
C VAL A 279 16.96 1.61 -19.48
N PHE A 280 18.27 1.57 -19.25
CA PHE A 280 19.09 0.44 -19.66
C PHE A 280 18.60 -0.86 -18.99
N GLY A 281 18.32 -0.83 -17.67
CA GLY A 281 17.77 -1.96 -16.93
C GLY A 281 16.42 -2.46 -17.46
N LEU A 282 15.60 -1.54 -17.99
CA LEU A 282 14.34 -1.88 -18.65
C LEU A 282 14.54 -2.50 -20.04
N LEU A 283 15.51 -2.02 -20.81
CA LEU A 283 15.66 -2.38 -22.22
C LEU A 283 16.53 -3.62 -22.45
N TRP A 284 17.62 -3.80 -21.70
CA TRP A 284 18.57 -4.87 -22.01
C TRP A 284 18.00 -6.29 -21.83
N PRO A 285 17.07 -6.58 -20.87
CA PRO A 285 16.48 -7.92 -20.75
C PRO A 285 15.62 -8.31 -21.96
N THR A 286 15.22 -7.33 -22.81
CA THR A 286 14.48 -7.58 -24.07
C THR A 286 15.39 -8.02 -25.23
N GLY A 287 16.72 -8.10 -25.01
CA GLY A 287 17.70 -8.37 -26.07
C GLY A 287 17.70 -7.32 -27.18
N PHE A 288 17.16 -6.12 -26.91
CA PHE A 288 16.99 -5.03 -27.89
C PHE A 288 16.21 -5.41 -29.16
N LEU A 289 15.44 -6.50 -29.13
CA LEU A 289 14.68 -6.97 -30.30
C LEU A 289 13.64 -5.97 -30.80
N PHE A 290 13.18 -5.05 -29.94
CA PHE A 290 12.27 -3.98 -30.32
C PHE A 290 12.85 -3.06 -31.41
N LEU A 291 14.18 -2.98 -31.55
CA LEU A 291 14.85 -2.20 -32.60
C LEU A 291 14.60 -2.76 -34.01
N LEU A 292 14.21 -4.03 -34.14
CA LEU A 292 13.84 -4.63 -35.41
C LEU A 292 12.49 -4.13 -35.97
N ALA A 293 11.68 -3.47 -35.11
CA ALA A 293 10.40 -2.89 -35.52
C ALA A 293 10.24 -1.46 -34.96
N PRO A 294 11.06 -0.49 -35.41
CA PRO A 294 11.14 0.85 -34.80
C PRO A 294 9.81 1.59 -34.83
N ALA A 295 8.98 1.42 -35.85
CA ALA A 295 7.65 2.05 -35.89
C ALA A 295 6.70 1.56 -34.80
N VAL A 296 6.87 0.32 -34.32
CA VAL A 296 6.09 -0.24 -33.19
C VAL A 296 6.76 0.16 -31.86
N ALA A 297 8.09 0.13 -31.80
CA ALA A 297 8.85 0.59 -30.65
C ALA A 297 8.58 2.08 -30.32
N ALA A 298 8.26 2.89 -31.32
CA ALA A 298 7.90 4.29 -31.15
C ALA A 298 6.69 4.51 -30.22
N PHE A 299 5.81 3.51 -30.04
CA PHE A 299 4.69 3.60 -29.08
C PHE A 299 5.16 3.77 -27.63
N VAL A 300 6.39 3.39 -27.32
CA VAL A 300 7.01 3.54 -26.00
C VAL A 300 7.40 5.00 -25.70
N LEU A 301 7.75 5.77 -26.73
CA LEU A 301 8.37 7.10 -26.58
C LEU A 301 7.56 8.10 -25.75
N PRO A 302 6.23 8.26 -25.95
CA PRO A 302 5.45 9.21 -25.14
C PRO A 302 5.44 8.82 -23.66
N PHE A 303 5.40 7.53 -23.34
CA PHE A 303 5.42 7.05 -21.96
C PHE A 303 6.79 7.27 -21.31
N LEU A 304 7.89 6.96 -21.99
CA LEU A 304 9.23 7.24 -21.50
C LEU A 304 9.47 8.74 -21.33
N ALA A 305 9.09 9.56 -22.31
CA ALA A 305 9.23 11.01 -22.22
C ALA A 305 8.52 11.58 -20.99
N TYR A 306 7.26 11.17 -20.77
CA TYR A 306 6.48 11.57 -19.61
C TYR A 306 7.12 11.14 -18.28
N LEU A 307 7.60 9.89 -18.18
CA LEU A 307 8.19 9.36 -16.96
C LEU A 307 9.55 9.99 -16.67
N LEU A 308 10.42 10.07 -17.66
CA LEU A 308 11.78 10.59 -17.50
C LEU A 308 11.82 12.10 -17.27
N ALA A 309 10.85 12.85 -17.80
CA ALA A 309 10.73 14.28 -17.55
C ALA A 309 10.13 14.62 -16.17
N SER A 310 9.59 13.65 -15.43
CA SER A 310 9.01 13.90 -14.11
C SER A 310 10.07 14.30 -13.08
N LYS A 311 9.73 15.18 -12.15
CA LYS A 311 10.53 15.50 -10.96
C LYS A 311 10.59 14.33 -9.97
N SER A 312 9.62 13.40 -10.02
CA SER A 312 9.55 12.23 -9.13
C SER A 312 10.63 11.21 -9.48
N ASP A 313 11.47 10.84 -8.52
CA ASP A 313 12.50 9.83 -8.70
C ASP A 313 11.88 8.47 -9.01
N SER A 314 10.80 8.07 -8.32
CA SER A 314 10.11 6.80 -8.61
C SER A 314 9.61 6.69 -10.05
N MET A 315 9.13 7.80 -10.66
CA MET A 315 8.74 7.83 -12.06
C MET A 315 9.96 7.78 -12.99
N GLY A 316 10.95 8.64 -12.74
CA GLY A 316 12.12 8.76 -13.59
C GLY A 316 13.05 7.55 -13.55
N GLU A 317 13.15 6.87 -12.43
CA GLU A 317 13.89 5.63 -12.25
C GLU A 317 13.09 4.38 -12.61
N LEU A 318 11.89 4.54 -13.14
CA LEU A 318 11.00 3.46 -13.58
C LEU A 318 10.75 2.39 -12.49
N THR A 319 10.67 2.83 -11.22
CA THR A 319 10.42 1.95 -10.09
C THR A 319 8.91 1.71 -9.89
N ALA A 320 8.54 0.87 -8.93
CA ALA A 320 7.16 0.53 -8.61
C ALA A 320 6.38 -0.01 -9.83
N TRP A 321 5.25 0.59 -10.14
CA TRP A 321 4.36 0.20 -11.23
C TRP A 321 4.51 1.04 -12.51
N TYR A 322 5.42 2.02 -12.52
CA TYR A 322 5.55 2.96 -13.64
C TYR A 322 5.93 2.34 -14.98
N PRO A 323 6.80 1.30 -15.08
CA PRO A 323 7.12 0.68 -16.37
C PRO A 323 6.01 -0.23 -16.93
N ALA A 324 4.92 -0.47 -16.19
CA ALA A 324 3.91 -1.48 -16.52
C ALA A 324 3.43 -1.44 -17.97
N ILE A 325 3.03 -0.26 -18.47
CA ILE A 325 2.49 -0.12 -19.83
C ILE A 325 3.57 -0.24 -20.91
N ILE A 326 4.83 0.02 -20.57
CA ILE A 326 5.95 -0.03 -21.52
C ILE A 326 6.31 -1.48 -21.86
N LEU A 327 6.18 -2.39 -20.90
CA LEU A 327 6.57 -3.80 -21.05
C LEU A 327 5.90 -4.50 -22.23
N PRO A 328 4.54 -4.50 -22.35
CA PRO A 328 3.91 -5.12 -23.51
C PRO A 328 4.27 -4.43 -24.82
N LEU A 329 4.48 -3.10 -24.83
CA LEU A 329 4.84 -2.38 -26.05
C LEU A 329 6.21 -2.81 -26.58
N LEU A 330 7.21 -2.94 -25.71
CA LEU A 330 8.55 -3.46 -26.05
C LEU A 330 8.48 -4.91 -26.51
N ALA A 331 7.74 -5.75 -25.80
CA ALA A 331 7.60 -7.17 -26.15
C ALA A 331 6.92 -7.35 -27.51
N TRP A 332 5.87 -6.59 -27.82
CA TRP A 332 5.22 -6.60 -29.13
C TRP A 332 6.09 -6.03 -30.24
N ALA A 333 6.88 -4.99 -29.98
CA ALA A 333 7.86 -4.52 -30.96
C ALA A 333 8.90 -5.61 -31.29
N GLY A 334 9.40 -6.32 -30.26
CA GLY A 334 10.27 -7.47 -30.44
C GLY A 334 9.61 -8.62 -31.23
N ALA A 335 8.35 -8.96 -30.91
CA ALA A 335 7.59 -9.98 -31.61
C ALA A 335 7.40 -9.68 -33.10
N VAL A 336 6.98 -8.45 -33.42
CA VAL A 336 6.83 -7.99 -34.80
C VAL A 336 8.19 -7.93 -35.51
N GLY A 337 9.25 -7.53 -34.82
CA GLY A 337 10.60 -7.55 -35.35
C GLY A 337 11.05 -8.96 -35.71
N LEU A 338 10.90 -9.92 -34.80
CA LEU A 338 11.24 -11.32 -35.01
C LEU A 338 10.45 -11.94 -36.16
N SER A 339 9.16 -11.65 -36.30
CA SER A 339 8.34 -12.21 -37.39
C SER A 339 8.76 -11.78 -38.80
N ARG A 340 9.65 -10.80 -38.94
CA ARG A 340 10.22 -10.33 -40.20
C ARG A 340 11.55 -11.01 -40.54
N LEU A 341 12.13 -11.75 -39.61
CA LEU A 341 13.39 -12.45 -39.82
C LEU A 341 13.13 -13.77 -40.54
N LYS A 342 14.16 -14.26 -41.29
CA LYS A 342 14.16 -15.62 -41.80
C LYS A 342 14.23 -16.63 -40.65
N ASP A 343 13.64 -17.81 -40.79
CA ASP A 343 13.48 -18.84 -39.75
C ASP A 343 14.77 -19.13 -38.98
N ARG A 344 15.89 -19.23 -39.66
CA ARG A 344 17.21 -19.45 -39.03
C ARG A 344 17.56 -18.31 -38.06
N TRP A 345 17.41 -17.06 -38.46
CA TRP A 345 17.76 -15.90 -37.68
C TRP A 345 16.75 -15.66 -36.55
N MET A 346 15.48 -15.93 -36.81
CA MET A 346 14.41 -15.89 -35.82
C MET A 346 14.69 -16.89 -34.68
N SER A 347 15.14 -18.12 -35.02
CA SER A 347 15.50 -19.13 -34.01
C SER A 347 16.70 -18.71 -33.16
N TRP A 348 17.79 -18.24 -33.79
CA TRP A 348 18.97 -17.77 -33.03
C TRP A 348 18.67 -16.55 -32.17
N ALA A 349 17.90 -15.58 -32.66
CA ALA A 349 17.49 -14.42 -31.91
C ALA A 349 16.61 -14.81 -30.71
N SER A 350 15.77 -15.83 -30.84
CA SER A 350 14.96 -16.36 -29.74
C SER A 350 15.83 -17.04 -28.66
N VAL A 351 16.84 -17.80 -29.03
CA VAL A 351 17.80 -18.41 -28.10
C VAL A 351 18.59 -17.31 -27.36
N ALA A 352 19.07 -16.32 -28.11
CA ALA A 352 19.77 -15.18 -27.52
C ALA A 352 18.86 -14.40 -26.52
N LEU A 353 17.59 -14.18 -26.90
CA LEU A 353 16.60 -13.55 -26.00
C LEU A 353 16.43 -14.35 -24.72
N ALA A 354 16.29 -15.67 -24.80
CA ALA A 354 16.14 -16.52 -23.61
C ALA A 354 17.34 -16.36 -22.66
N ALA A 355 18.57 -16.39 -23.21
CA ALA A 355 19.78 -16.21 -22.42
C ALA A 355 19.87 -14.82 -21.76
N VAL A 356 19.59 -13.76 -22.51
CA VAL A 356 19.63 -12.38 -22.03
C VAL A 356 18.53 -12.12 -21.00
N SER A 357 17.31 -12.63 -21.22
CA SER A 357 16.21 -12.50 -20.27
C SER A 357 16.49 -13.24 -18.95
N LEU A 358 17.11 -14.44 -19.03
CA LEU A 358 17.56 -15.16 -17.84
C LEU A 358 18.65 -14.38 -17.10
N GLY A 359 19.62 -13.79 -17.82
CA GLY A 359 20.63 -12.90 -17.24
C GLY A 359 19.99 -11.70 -16.54
N GLY A 360 19.00 -11.07 -17.16
CA GLY A 360 18.21 -9.97 -16.56
C GLY A 360 17.50 -10.41 -15.28
N TYR A 361 16.85 -11.57 -15.32
CA TYR A 361 16.21 -12.14 -14.13
C TYR A 361 17.20 -12.34 -12.98
N MET A 362 18.34 -12.98 -13.26
CA MET A 362 19.35 -13.32 -12.24
C MET A 362 20.06 -12.09 -11.65
N THR A 363 20.08 -10.97 -12.36
CA THR A 363 20.78 -9.75 -11.93
C THR A 363 19.85 -8.70 -11.33
N LEU A 364 18.68 -8.47 -11.91
CA LEU A 364 17.81 -7.32 -11.59
C LEU A 364 16.47 -7.70 -10.94
N SER A 365 16.04 -8.97 -11.01
CA SER A 365 14.72 -9.33 -10.45
C SER A 365 14.68 -9.19 -8.93
N PRO A 366 13.60 -8.64 -8.35
CA PRO A 366 13.39 -8.60 -6.90
C PRO A 366 13.18 -9.99 -6.28
N VAL A 367 12.88 -11.01 -7.11
CA VAL A 367 12.69 -12.40 -6.68
C VAL A 367 13.80 -13.34 -7.17
N ARG A 368 14.95 -12.79 -7.56
CA ARG A 368 16.12 -13.63 -7.89
C ARG A 368 16.58 -14.45 -6.67
N PRO A 369 17.21 -15.62 -6.85
CA PRO A 369 17.58 -16.52 -5.75
C PRO A 369 18.40 -15.85 -4.65
N THR A 370 19.35 -14.99 -5.00
CA THR A 370 20.19 -14.24 -4.05
C THR A 370 19.38 -13.25 -3.20
N GLN A 371 18.38 -12.60 -3.77
CA GLN A 371 17.51 -11.67 -3.04
C GLN A 371 16.50 -12.42 -2.18
N TRP A 372 15.96 -13.52 -2.70
CA TRP A 372 15.01 -14.37 -1.99
C TRP A 372 15.54 -14.87 -0.66
N ALA A 373 16.80 -15.33 -0.64
CA ALA A 373 17.45 -15.86 0.55
C ALA A 373 17.58 -14.86 1.72
N HIS A 374 17.47 -13.55 1.44
CA HIS A 374 17.66 -12.48 2.42
C HIS A 374 16.40 -11.65 2.70
N THR A 375 15.28 -11.93 2.02
CA THR A 375 14.06 -11.13 2.22
C THR A 375 13.13 -11.77 3.24
N ARG A 376 12.71 -10.98 4.22
CA ARG A 376 11.61 -11.33 5.15
C ARG A 376 10.25 -10.82 4.72
N ARG A 377 10.17 -10.21 3.54
CA ARG A 377 8.97 -9.55 3.03
C ARG A 377 7.73 -10.46 2.96
N PHE A 378 7.94 -11.77 2.84
CA PHE A 378 6.89 -12.76 2.70
C PHE A 378 6.70 -13.63 3.95
N GLU A 379 7.39 -13.30 5.05
CA GLU A 379 7.26 -14.02 6.32
C GLU A 379 6.07 -13.49 7.11
N VAL A 380 5.15 -14.37 7.44
CA VAL A 380 4.04 -14.06 8.35
C VAL A 380 4.39 -14.60 9.73
N SER A 381 4.67 -13.68 10.66
CA SER A 381 4.99 -13.99 12.05
C SER A 381 3.74 -14.33 12.87
N ASP A 382 3.92 -14.81 14.10
CA ASP A 382 2.81 -15.01 15.03
C ASP A 382 2.17 -13.69 15.42
N HIS A 383 2.96 -12.63 15.58
CA HIS A 383 2.43 -11.28 15.78
C HIS A 383 1.49 -10.85 14.66
N HIS A 384 1.86 -11.06 13.39
CA HIS A 384 0.97 -10.74 12.25
C HIS A 384 -0.37 -11.49 12.33
N ARG A 385 -0.36 -12.79 12.75
CA ARG A 385 -1.62 -13.56 12.91
C ARG A 385 -2.48 -13.04 14.06
N GLN A 386 -1.84 -12.64 15.15
CA GLN A 386 -2.53 -12.06 16.31
C GLN A 386 -3.14 -10.71 15.96
N VAL A 387 -2.39 -9.84 15.26
CA VAL A 387 -2.89 -8.56 14.74
C VAL A 387 -4.10 -8.79 13.85
N GLU A 388 -4.02 -9.68 12.85
CA GLU A 388 -5.14 -10.01 11.96
C GLU A 388 -6.37 -10.51 12.74
N ALA A 389 -6.17 -11.33 13.77
CA ALA A 389 -7.26 -11.80 14.63
C ALA A 389 -7.91 -10.66 15.44
N ALA A 390 -7.13 -9.70 15.92
CA ALA A 390 -7.64 -8.50 16.61
C ALA A 390 -8.45 -7.61 15.66
N LEU A 391 -7.93 -7.35 14.45
CA LEU A 391 -8.62 -6.53 13.45
C LEU A 391 -10.00 -7.08 13.06
N ARG A 392 -10.16 -8.40 13.02
CA ARG A 392 -11.45 -9.06 12.70
C ARG A 392 -12.52 -8.88 13.76
N ARG A 393 -12.15 -8.50 14.99
CA ARG A 393 -13.11 -8.24 16.08
C ARG A 393 -13.72 -6.84 16.01
N ILE A 394 -13.12 -5.94 15.23
CA ILE A 394 -13.65 -4.58 15.04
C ILE A 394 -14.91 -4.66 14.16
N PRO A 395 -16.06 -4.13 14.61
CA PRO A 395 -17.31 -4.19 13.84
C PRO A 395 -17.15 -3.62 12.43
N LEU A 396 -17.79 -4.27 11.43
CA LEU A 396 -17.65 -3.89 10.01
C LEU A 396 -18.29 -2.53 9.69
N ASP A 397 -19.25 -2.09 10.46
CA ASP A 397 -19.97 -0.82 10.34
C ASP A 397 -19.32 0.32 11.11
N ALA A 398 -18.35 0.02 12.00
CA ALA A 398 -17.65 1.03 12.78
C ALA A 398 -16.82 2.00 11.91
N VAL A 399 -16.76 3.26 12.35
CA VAL A 399 -15.87 4.29 11.81
C VAL A 399 -14.47 4.07 12.38
N VAL A 400 -13.51 3.76 11.51
CA VAL A 400 -12.15 3.39 11.93
C VAL A 400 -11.11 4.34 11.35
N ALA A 401 -10.16 4.78 12.17
CA ALA A 401 -8.89 5.33 11.72
C ALA A 401 -7.77 4.34 12.03
N ALA A 402 -6.93 4.02 11.05
CA ALA A 402 -5.87 3.04 11.24
C ALA A 402 -4.54 3.49 10.63
N GLN A 403 -3.46 2.97 11.19
CA GLN A 403 -2.11 3.14 10.66
C GLN A 403 -1.99 2.51 9.26
N ASP A 404 -1.16 3.10 8.40
CA ASP A 404 -1.03 2.73 6.98
C ASP A 404 -1.00 1.23 6.67
N PRO A 405 -0.19 0.37 7.33
CA PRO A 405 -0.18 -1.06 7.04
C PRO A 405 -1.44 -1.81 7.45
N LEU A 406 -2.22 -1.27 8.39
CA LEU A 406 -3.43 -1.89 8.94
C LEU A 406 -4.66 -1.59 8.08
N VAL A 407 -4.67 -0.45 7.38
CA VAL A 407 -5.82 0.01 6.57
C VAL A 407 -6.26 -1.01 5.52
N PRO A 408 -5.36 -1.68 4.74
CA PRO A 408 -5.77 -2.67 3.75
C PRO A 408 -6.51 -3.89 4.32
N HIS A 409 -6.29 -4.23 5.60
CA HIS A 409 -6.98 -5.31 6.30
C HIS A 409 -8.35 -4.88 6.85
N LEU A 410 -8.63 -3.56 6.84
CA LEU A 410 -9.84 -2.95 7.36
C LEU A 410 -10.67 -2.24 6.28
N SER A 411 -10.29 -2.34 4.99
CA SER A 411 -10.85 -1.55 3.88
C SER A 411 -12.29 -1.93 3.48
N HIS A 412 -12.79 -3.09 3.92
CA HIS A 412 -14.16 -3.55 3.67
C HIS A 412 -15.18 -2.90 4.63
N ARG A 413 -15.16 -1.55 4.67
CA ARG A 413 -16.13 -0.75 5.45
C ARG A 413 -16.44 0.56 4.77
N GLU A 414 -17.54 1.19 5.18
CA GLU A 414 -17.94 2.47 4.56
C GLU A 414 -16.98 3.58 4.91
N GLN A 415 -16.51 3.61 6.17
CA GLN A 415 -15.67 4.68 6.70
C GLN A 415 -14.39 4.10 7.29
N ILE A 416 -13.31 4.24 6.57
CA ILE A 416 -11.95 3.94 7.00
C ILE A 416 -11.05 5.12 6.67
N TYR A 417 -10.27 5.54 7.63
CA TYR A 417 -9.37 6.68 7.51
C TYR A 417 -7.94 6.29 7.78
N LEU A 418 -7.02 7.00 7.14
CA LEU A 418 -5.59 6.85 7.39
C LEU A 418 -5.19 7.73 8.58
N PHE A 419 -4.77 7.13 9.69
CA PHE A 419 -4.30 7.87 10.85
C PHE A 419 -3.02 8.67 10.55
N PRO A 420 -2.90 9.96 10.95
CA PRO A 420 -3.91 10.78 11.62
C PRO A 420 -4.77 11.62 10.66
N TRP A 421 -4.89 11.24 9.40
CA TRP A 421 -5.54 12.00 8.34
C TRP A 421 -7.01 11.63 8.20
N TYR A 422 -7.86 12.26 8.99
CA TYR A 422 -9.31 12.18 8.90
C TYR A 422 -9.93 13.58 9.03
N PRO A 423 -11.22 13.77 8.66
CA PRO A 423 -11.88 15.07 8.71
C PRO A 423 -11.83 15.71 10.09
N GLU A 424 -11.62 17.03 10.11
CA GLU A 424 -11.66 17.80 11.35
C GLU A 424 -13.04 17.70 12.03
N GLY A 425 -13.06 17.48 13.34
CA GLY A 425 -14.27 17.24 14.11
C GLY A 425 -14.83 15.82 14.04
N LEU A 426 -14.19 14.91 13.29
CA LEU A 426 -14.53 13.49 13.33
C LEU A 426 -13.79 12.82 14.48
N SER A 427 -14.52 12.15 15.38
CA SER A 427 -13.97 11.23 16.37
C SER A 427 -14.22 9.80 15.87
N PRO A 428 -13.22 9.09 15.31
CA PRO A 428 -13.40 7.70 14.89
C PRO A 428 -13.79 6.82 16.08
N GLU A 429 -14.74 5.90 15.88
CA GLU A 429 -15.14 4.94 16.92
C GLU A 429 -13.98 4.06 17.37
N TYR A 430 -13.09 3.71 16.43
CA TYR A 430 -11.88 2.96 16.70
C TYR A 430 -10.66 3.63 16.08
N VAL A 431 -9.55 3.69 16.85
CA VAL A 431 -8.22 4.04 16.35
C VAL A 431 -7.30 2.84 16.53
N VAL A 432 -6.65 2.40 15.45
CA VAL A 432 -5.84 1.17 15.47
C VAL A 432 -4.41 1.47 15.07
N LEU A 433 -3.49 1.24 16.01
CA LEU A 433 -2.08 1.62 15.91
C LEU A 433 -1.17 0.48 16.36
N ASP A 434 -0.04 0.30 15.68
CA ASP A 434 1.02 -0.64 16.07
C ASP A 434 2.35 0.09 16.22
N ARG A 435 3.01 -0.04 17.37
CA ARG A 435 4.24 0.70 17.69
C ARG A 435 5.47 0.28 16.86
N GLU A 436 5.46 -0.92 16.31
CA GLU A 436 6.59 -1.48 15.55
C GLU A 436 6.45 -1.30 14.05
N MET A 437 5.23 -1.14 13.54
CA MET A 437 4.97 -0.97 12.12
C MET A 437 5.44 0.41 11.61
N ARG A 438 5.53 0.55 10.28
CA ARG A 438 5.87 1.83 9.64
C ARG A 438 4.80 2.89 9.89
N THR A 439 5.22 4.14 10.03
CA THR A 439 4.38 5.24 10.54
C THR A 439 3.90 6.22 9.47
N TYR A 440 4.07 5.89 8.17
CA TYR A 440 3.53 6.74 7.10
C TYR A 440 2.04 7.07 7.36
N PRO A 441 1.57 8.30 7.15
CA PRO A 441 2.20 9.42 6.44
C PRO A 441 3.05 10.35 7.30
N VAL A 442 3.13 10.12 8.59
CA VAL A 442 3.87 10.98 9.51
C VAL A 442 5.26 10.42 9.81
N THR A 443 6.14 11.26 10.33
CA THR A 443 7.45 10.82 10.81
C THR A 443 7.33 10.00 12.08
N ARG A 444 8.30 9.16 12.39
CA ARG A 444 8.27 8.34 13.61
C ARG A 444 8.19 9.18 14.91
N PRO A 445 8.90 10.31 15.06
CA PRO A 445 8.70 11.19 16.21
C PRO A 445 7.27 11.72 16.32
N THR A 446 6.70 12.25 15.23
CA THR A 446 5.31 12.75 15.23
C THR A 446 4.31 11.65 15.57
N TYR A 447 4.49 10.44 15.02
CA TYR A 447 3.66 9.29 15.34
C TYR A 447 3.69 8.97 16.84
N ARG A 448 4.90 8.97 17.45
CA ARG A 448 5.06 8.72 18.90
C ARG A 448 4.29 9.73 19.72
N THR A 449 4.40 11.01 19.42
CA THR A 449 3.63 12.06 20.12
C THR A 449 2.13 11.77 20.03
N LEU A 450 1.59 11.56 18.82
CA LEU A 450 0.17 11.29 18.63
C LEU A 450 -0.30 10.00 19.31
N PHE A 451 0.53 8.95 19.29
CA PHE A 451 0.24 7.69 19.99
C PHE A 451 0.14 7.90 21.50
N TYR A 452 1.10 8.62 22.09
CA TYR A 452 1.10 8.86 23.53
C TYR A 452 0.03 9.87 23.97
N ASP A 453 -0.37 10.80 23.09
CA ASP A 453 -1.52 11.67 23.33
C ASP A 453 -2.83 10.86 23.42
N LEU A 454 -3.02 9.87 22.52
CA LEU A 454 -4.14 8.94 22.61
C LEU A 454 -4.06 8.05 23.88
N LEU A 455 -2.87 7.56 24.20
CA LEU A 455 -2.66 6.68 25.35
C LEU A 455 -2.92 7.41 26.67
N ALA A 456 -2.50 8.66 26.75
CA ALA A 456 -2.67 9.49 27.96
C ALA A 456 -4.03 10.20 28.04
N GLY A 457 -4.73 10.33 26.90
CA GLY A 457 -6.07 10.94 26.86
C GLY A 457 -7.15 10.06 27.49
N THR A 458 -8.28 10.68 27.82
CA THR A 458 -9.44 10.01 28.41
C THR A 458 -10.60 9.82 27.44
N GLU A 459 -10.48 10.32 26.20
CA GLU A 459 -11.51 10.15 25.16
C GLU A 459 -11.48 8.77 24.49
N TYR A 460 -10.38 8.02 24.65
CA TYR A 460 -10.21 6.69 24.09
C TYR A 460 -9.77 5.69 25.15
N GLU A 461 -10.53 4.63 25.34
CA GLU A 461 -10.09 3.48 26.13
C GLU A 461 -9.19 2.55 25.31
N ILE A 462 -8.33 1.79 25.99
CA ILE A 462 -7.59 0.69 25.36
C ILE A 462 -8.55 -0.51 25.32
N HIS A 463 -9.30 -0.64 24.22
CA HIS A 463 -10.26 -1.72 24.01
C HIS A 463 -9.58 -3.08 23.91
N GLU A 464 -8.46 -3.13 23.14
CA GLU A 464 -7.67 -4.34 23.00
C GLU A 464 -6.18 -3.98 22.81
N GLN A 465 -5.30 -4.78 23.38
CA GLN A 465 -3.86 -4.68 23.17
C GLN A 465 -3.29 -6.08 22.95
N VAL A 466 -2.50 -6.25 21.87
CA VAL A 466 -1.82 -7.51 21.53
C VAL A 466 -0.38 -7.18 21.14
N GLY A 467 0.57 -7.45 22.03
CA GLY A 467 1.96 -7.04 21.81
C GLY A 467 2.08 -5.53 21.59
N SER A 468 2.61 -5.14 20.42
CA SER A 468 2.76 -3.73 20.02
C SER A 468 1.49 -3.11 19.43
N LEU A 469 0.45 -3.90 19.13
CA LEU A 469 -0.83 -3.42 18.60
C LEU A 469 -1.73 -2.88 19.72
N PHE A 470 -2.31 -1.71 19.48
CA PHE A 470 -3.35 -1.09 20.29
C PHE A 470 -4.59 -0.82 19.45
N VAL A 471 -5.73 -1.25 19.95
CA VAL A 471 -7.06 -0.91 19.46
C VAL A 471 -7.69 0.01 20.50
N PHE A 472 -7.79 1.29 20.17
CA PHE A 472 -8.46 2.28 21.00
C PHE A 472 -9.93 2.38 20.58
N ARG A 473 -10.84 2.51 21.54
CA ARG A 473 -12.27 2.75 21.31
C ARG A 473 -12.66 4.10 21.90
N HIS A 474 -13.35 4.91 21.12
CA HIS A 474 -13.89 6.19 21.59
C HIS A 474 -14.96 5.98 22.67
N VAL A 475 -14.89 6.76 23.71
CA VAL A 475 -15.82 6.77 24.85
C VAL A 475 -16.04 8.20 25.33
N ASP A 476 -17.12 8.46 26.04
CA ASP A 476 -17.41 9.80 26.61
C ASP A 476 -16.46 10.19 27.74
N GLY A 477 -15.66 9.25 28.23
CA GLY A 477 -14.64 9.40 29.26
C GLY A 477 -14.14 8.03 29.73
N VAL A 478 -12.85 7.94 30.06
CA VAL A 478 -12.27 6.72 30.62
C VAL A 478 -12.13 6.93 32.13
N ASP A 479 -12.89 6.15 32.89
CA ASP A 479 -12.84 6.15 34.37
C ASP A 479 -11.96 5.00 34.89
N PRO A 480 -11.32 5.16 36.04
CA PRO A 480 -10.62 4.08 36.71
C PRO A 480 -11.60 2.98 37.15
N THR A 481 -11.20 1.71 37.06
CA THR A 481 -12.01 0.61 37.61
C THR A 481 -12.00 0.57 39.12
N THR A 482 -11.00 1.19 39.74
CA THR A 482 -10.88 1.37 41.18
C THR A 482 -10.61 2.84 41.47
N GLU A 483 -11.60 3.52 42.03
CA GLU A 483 -11.49 4.93 42.42
C GLU A 483 -10.59 5.12 43.65
N ARG A 484 -9.87 6.23 43.67
CA ARG A 484 -8.98 6.66 44.75
C ARG A 484 -9.03 8.18 44.88
N SER A 485 -8.36 8.71 45.88
CA SER A 485 -8.12 10.15 46.02
C SER A 485 -6.87 10.31 46.90
N ASP A 486 -5.73 9.94 46.34
CA ASP A 486 -4.45 10.05 47.03
C ASP A 486 -3.69 11.25 46.46
N GLN A 487 -3.59 12.33 47.27
CA GLN A 487 -2.91 13.56 46.88
C GLN A 487 -1.41 13.48 47.17
N PHE A 488 -0.60 13.86 46.22
CA PHE A 488 0.86 13.96 46.29
C PHE A 488 1.28 15.44 46.19
N GLY A 489 1.88 15.95 47.25
CA GLY A 489 2.11 17.38 47.39
C GLY A 489 0.80 18.16 47.28
N ASP A 490 0.90 19.37 46.71
CA ASP A 490 -0.28 20.20 46.39
C ASP A 490 -0.65 20.09 44.90
N SER A 491 0.13 19.32 44.12
CA SER A 491 0.11 19.40 42.65
C SER A 491 -0.57 18.25 41.96
N LEU A 492 -0.56 17.03 42.49
CA LEU A 492 -1.05 15.83 41.80
C LEU A 492 -1.94 14.96 42.68
N THR A 493 -3.09 14.57 42.14
CA THR A 493 -4.00 13.62 42.81
C THR A 493 -4.14 12.36 41.94
N LEU A 494 -3.86 11.18 42.52
CA LEU A 494 -4.20 9.88 41.93
C LEU A 494 -5.70 9.64 42.16
N GLN A 495 -6.49 9.78 41.09
CA GLN A 495 -7.94 9.60 41.12
C GLN A 495 -8.38 8.13 41.11
N GLY A 496 -7.48 7.23 40.66
CA GLY A 496 -7.77 5.82 40.62
C GLY A 496 -6.83 5.05 39.71
N PHE A 497 -7.13 3.77 39.54
CA PHE A 497 -6.36 2.90 38.66
C PHE A 497 -7.22 1.80 38.02
N SER A 498 -6.72 1.24 36.91
CA SER A 498 -7.26 0.06 36.27
C SER A 498 -6.13 -0.91 35.96
N THR A 499 -6.43 -2.22 35.98
CA THR A 499 -5.43 -3.26 35.69
C THR A 499 -5.97 -4.22 34.66
N ALA A 500 -5.07 -4.73 33.81
CA ALA A 500 -5.33 -5.80 32.86
C ALA A 500 -4.10 -6.71 32.74
N LEU A 501 -4.30 -8.00 32.54
CA LEU A 501 -3.21 -9.00 32.43
C LEU A 501 -3.18 -9.61 31.03
N ALA A 502 -1.99 -9.86 30.52
CA ALA A 502 -1.77 -10.67 29.35
C ALA A 502 -0.81 -11.82 29.68
N HIS A 503 -1.15 -13.05 29.29
CA HIS A 503 -0.19 -14.14 29.23
C HIS A 503 0.71 -14.00 28.00
N PRO A 504 1.90 -14.64 27.98
CA PRO A 504 2.77 -14.55 26.81
C PRO A 504 2.05 -14.95 25.52
N GLY A 505 1.97 -14.01 24.57
CA GLY A 505 1.30 -14.21 23.28
C GLY A 505 -0.21 -14.03 23.28
N GLU A 506 -0.83 -13.59 24.37
CA GLU A 506 -2.26 -13.31 24.47
C GLU A 506 -2.56 -11.81 24.53
N ALA A 507 -3.80 -11.44 24.30
CA ALA A 507 -4.29 -10.07 24.48
C ALA A 507 -4.48 -9.77 25.97
N PHE A 508 -4.38 -8.47 26.33
CA PHE A 508 -4.72 -8.01 27.68
C PHE A 508 -6.20 -8.19 27.96
N GLY A 509 -6.52 -8.83 29.07
CA GLY A 509 -7.87 -9.12 29.53
C GLY A 509 -8.05 -8.88 31.02
N GLN A 510 -9.17 -9.34 31.58
CA GLN A 510 -9.42 -9.31 33.01
C GLN A 510 -8.41 -10.20 33.74
N LEU A 511 -8.12 -9.85 35.02
CA LEU A 511 -7.22 -10.63 35.83
C LEU A 511 -7.84 -12.01 36.14
N PRO A 512 -7.11 -13.09 35.86
CA PRO A 512 -7.51 -14.44 36.30
C PRO A 512 -7.21 -14.61 37.80
N THR A 513 -7.79 -15.63 38.40
CA THR A 513 -7.58 -15.99 39.80
C THR A 513 -6.15 -16.45 40.14
N ALA A 514 -5.35 -16.80 39.14
CA ALA A 514 -3.96 -17.20 39.32
C ALA A 514 -3.05 -16.50 38.31
N LEU A 515 -2.03 -15.80 38.80
CA LEU A 515 -1.06 -15.06 38.00
C LEU A 515 0.12 -15.98 37.65
N GLN A 516 0.32 -16.22 36.35
CA GLN A 516 1.36 -17.15 35.84
C GLN A 516 2.70 -16.43 35.61
N ALA A 517 3.80 -17.16 35.68
CA ALA A 517 5.12 -16.65 35.31
C ALA A 517 5.15 -16.18 33.85
N GLY A 518 5.84 -15.09 33.57
CA GLY A 518 5.93 -14.47 32.24
C GLY A 518 4.72 -13.64 31.83
N SER A 519 3.65 -13.58 32.66
CA SER A 519 2.52 -12.69 32.41
C SER A 519 2.90 -11.22 32.59
N THR A 520 2.33 -10.34 31.80
CA THR A 520 2.52 -8.89 31.94
C THR A 520 1.25 -8.24 32.45
N LEU A 521 1.37 -7.49 33.56
CA LEU A 521 0.32 -6.67 34.11
C LEU A 521 0.43 -5.26 33.51
N ARG A 522 -0.63 -4.78 32.90
CA ARG A 522 -0.81 -3.37 32.52
C ARG A 522 -1.52 -2.65 33.66
N VAL A 523 -0.92 -1.59 34.15
CA VAL A 523 -1.46 -0.72 35.19
C VAL A 523 -1.71 0.65 34.59
N SER A 524 -2.95 1.10 34.58
CA SER A 524 -3.34 2.45 34.14
C SER A 524 -3.65 3.28 35.38
N LEU A 525 -2.86 4.31 35.61
CA LEU A 525 -3.05 5.28 36.69
C LEU A 525 -3.78 6.50 36.12
N PHE A 526 -4.75 7.04 36.86
CA PHE A 526 -5.52 8.23 36.48
C PHE A 526 -5.14 9.38 37.42
N TRP A 527 -4.49 10.38 36.84
CA TRP A 527 -3.97 11.52 37.54
C TRP A 527 -4.76 12.78 37.22
N HIS A 528 -4.98 13.61 38.24
CA HIS A 528 -5.46 14.99 38.12
C HIS A 528 -4.34 15.94 38.54
N VAL A 529 -4.12 16.99 37.75
CA VAL A 529 -3.18 18.06 38.08
C VAL A 529 -3.94 19.14 38.83
N ASP A 530 -3.70 19.25 40.16
CA ASP A 530 -4.37 20.22 41.02
C ASP A 530 -3.74 21.61 40.86
N GLU A 531 -2.41 21.67 40.88
CA GLU A 531 -1.62 22.88 40.64
C GLU A 531 -0.51 22.63 39.64
N PRO A 532 -0.02 23.66 38.90
CA PRO A 532 1.08 23.50 37.97
C PRO A 532 2.31 22.88 38.62
N VAL A 533 2.90 21.90 37.96
CA VAL A 533 4.09 21.20 38.47
C VAL A 533 5.34 21.92 37.97
N ASP A 534 6.22 22.33 38.86
CA ASP A 534 7.41 23.13 38.56
C ASP A 534 8.62 22.31 38.08
N ARG A 535 8.56 20.99 38.23
CA ARG A 535 9.64 20.05 37.87
C ARG A 535 9.12 18.73 37.33
N ASN A 536 10.02 17.91 36.78
CA ASN A 536 9.66 16.59 36.29
C ASN A 536 9.73 15.55 37.39
N TYR A 537 8.64 14.78 37.53
CA TYR A 537 8.57 13.65 38.42
C TYR A 537 8.53 12.34 37.63
N THR A 538 9.30 11.37 38.09
CA THR A 538 9.21 9.97 37.67
C THR A 538 8.13 9.29 38.50
N VAL A 539 7.15 8.70 37.81
CA VAL A 539 6.17 7.81 38.43
C VAL A 539 6.80 6.41 38.52
N PHE A 540 6.80 5.82 39.69
CA PHE A 540 7.25 4.44 39.87
C PHE A 540 6.11 3.52 40.27
N ILE A 541 6.18 2.30 39.77
CA ILE A 541 5.32 1.19 40.17
C ILE A 541 6.21 0.00 40.55
N HIS A 542 6.10 -0.45 41.80
CA HIS A 542 6.73 -1.64 42.28
C HIS A 542 5.67 -2.72 42.52
N ALA A 543 5.77 -3.86 41.86
CA ALA A 543 4.89 -5.00 42.07
C ALA A 543 5.48 -5.94 43.13
N LEU A 544 4.68 -6.24 44.16
CA LEU A 544 5.08 -7.02 45.33
C LEU A 544 4.15 -8.23 45.47
N ASP A 545 4.70 -9.35 45.91
CA ASP A 545 3.90 -10.48 46.33
C ASP A 545 3.36 -10.34 47.75
N GLU A 546 2.62 -11.31 48.26
CA GLU A 546 2.06 -11.31 49.60
C GLU A 546 3.11 -11.21 50.74
N SER A 547 4.34 -11.69 50.48
CA SER A 547 5.44 -11.56 51.44
C SER A 547 6.09 -10.20 51.47
N GLY A 548 5.73 -9.31 50.52
CA GLY A 548 6.33 -8.00 50.31
C GLY A 548 7.62 -8.05 49.47
N GLU A 549 7.96 -9.19 48.87
CA GLU A 549 9.10 -9.32 47.96
C GLU A 549 8.78 -8.65 46.62
N MET A 550 9.71 -7.84 46.09
CA MET A 550 9.55 -7.16 44.82
C MET A 550 9.70 -8.14 43.68
N LEU A 551 8.68 -8.22 42.82
CA LEU A 551 8.62 -9.06 41.65
C LEU A 551 9.19 -8.36 40.41
N ASP A 552 8.79 -7.10 40.21
CA ASP A 552 9.22 -6.27 39.10
C ASP A 552 8.92 -4.81 39.39
N GLN A 553 9.51 -3.88 38.65
CA GLN A 553 9.25 -2.46 38.74
C GLN A 553 9.23 -1.78 37.38
N HIS A 554 8.51 -0.67 37.29
CA HIS A 554 8.53 0.20 36.13
C HIS A 554 8.51 1.67 36.57
N ASP A 555 9.59 2.37 36.23
CA ASP A 555 9.81 3.76 36.60
C ASP A 555 9.94 4.60 35.32
N SER A 556 9.06 5.57 35.11
CA SER A 556 9.12 6.46 33.95
C SER A 556 8.44 7.81 34.24
N TRP A 557 8.77 8.84 33.48
CA TRP A 557 7.89 9.99 33.37
C TRP A 557 6.56 9.55 32.74
N PRO A 558 5.44 10.26 33.01
CA PRO A 558 4.15 9.92 32.45
C PRO A 558 4.16 9.70 30.96
N ALA A 559 3.31 8.81 30.49
CA ALA A 559 3.22 8.38 29.10
C ALA A 559 4.55 7.82 28.54
N ASP A 560 5.21 6.93 29.29
CA ASP A 560 6.47 6.26 28.90
C ASP A 560 7.55 7.29 28.51
N ALA A 561 7.79 8.28 29.40
CA ALA A 561 8.71 9.40 29.24
C ALA A 561 8.38 10.41 28.13
N HIS A 562 7.16 10.42 27.61
CA HIS A 562 6.74 11.35 26.55
C HIS A 562 5.97 12.56 27.05
N ARG A 563 5.54 12.58 28.33
CA ARG A 563 4.76 13.65 28.92
C ARG A 563 5.36 14.11 30.26
N PRO A 564 6.40 14.98 30.21
CA PRO A 564 7.00 15.51 31.44
C PRO A 564 5.95 16.21 32.33
N THR A 565 5.99 16.01 33.65
CA THR A 565 5.00 16.63 34.55
C THR A 565 5.07 18.16 34.55
N SER A 566 6.24 18.74 34.28
CA SER A 566 6.44 20.20 34.24
C SER A 566 5.70 20.92 33.10
N VAL A 567 5.18 20.19 32.08
CA VAL A 567 4.38 20.80 31.01
C VAL A 567 2.88 20.64 31.20
N LEU A 568 2.44 20.01 32.28
CA LEU A 568 1.04 19.78 32.60
C LEU A 568 0.40 21.01 33.27
N SER A 569 -0.77 21.42 32.80
CA SER A 569 -1.52 22.55 33.35
C SER A 569 -2.50 22.07 34.42
N ALA A 570 -2.79 22.93 35.37
CA ALA A 570 -3.83 22.69 36.36
C ALA A 570 -5.17 22.36 35.72
N GLY A 571 -5.92 21.43 36.30
CA GLY A 571 -7.17 20.89 35.74
C GLY A 571 -6.99 19.80 34.70
N THR A 572 -5.74 19.46 34.29
CA THR A 572 -5.49 18.36 33.37
C THR A 572 -5.76 17.02 34.03
N VAL A 573 -6.59 16.20 33.40
CA VAL A 573 -6.72 14.77 33.72
C VAL A 573 -5.98 13.97 32.68
N PHE A 574 -5.16 13.01 33.10
CA PHE A 574 -4.44 12.15 32.18
C PHE A 574 -4.30 10.73 32.72
N ARG A 575 -4.19 9.79 31.77
CA ARG A 575 -3.92 8.38 32.06
C ARG A 575 -2.44 8.10 31.86
N ASP A 576 -1.82 7.45 32.84
CA ASP A 576 -0.43 6.98 32.76
C ASP A 576 -0.39 5.47 32.81
N VAL A 577 0.26 4.85 31.79
CA VAL A 577 0.20 3.40 31.58
C VAL A 577 1.57 2.78 31.79
N HIS A 578 1.63 1.85 32.72
CA HIS A 578 2.83 1.11 33.10
C HIS A 578 2.66 -0.38 32.85
N TYR A 579 3.78 -1.08 32.64
CA TYR A 579 3.81 -2.52 32.42
C TYR A 579 4.78 -3.17 33.40
N VAL A 580 4.33 -4.19 34.13
CA VAL A 580 5.16 -5.01 35.02
C VAL A 580 5.05 -6.47 34.63
N THR A 581 6.19 -7.16 34.48
CA THR A 581 6.24 -8.56 34.09
C THR A 581 6.48 -9.44 35.30
N LEU A 582 5.64 -10.45 35.47
CA LEU A 582 5.74 -11.37 36.60
C LEU A 582 6.83 -12.43 36.33
N PRO A 583 7.97 -12.43 37.07
CA PRO A 583 9.05 -13.37 36.83
C PRO A 583 8.70 -14.80 37.27
N ARG A 584 7.73 -14.94 38.15
CA ARG A 584 7.22 -16.22 38.69
C ARG A 584 5.71 -16.18 38.84
N ALA A 585 5.09 -17.33 39.00
CA ALA A 585 3.67 -17.42 39.35
C ALA A 585 3.43 -16.83 40.74
N VAL A 586 2.33 -16.08 40.88
CA VAL A 586 1.89 -15.45 42.13
C VAL A 586 0.58 -16.09 42.55
N PRO A 587 0.58 -17.03 43.49
CA PRO A 587 -0.62 -17.76 43.90
C PRO A 587 -1.57 -16.95 44.79
N GLY A 588 -1.13 -15.84 45.30
CA GLY A 588 -1.88 -14.95 46.20
C GLY A 588 -2.04 -13.55 45.63
N GLY A 589 -2.42 -12.60 46.48
CA GLY A 589 -2.68 -11.23 46.11
C GLY A 589 -1.43 -10.48 45.63
N LEU A 590 -1.57 -9.68 44.60
CA LEU A 590 -0.54 -8.77 44.10
C LEU A 590 -0.78 -7.37 44.66
N THR A 591 0.29 -6.77 45.16
CA THR A 591 0.27 -5.40 45.70
C THR A 591 1.17 -4.51 44.84
N LEU A 592 0.69 -3.31 44.53
CA LEU A 592 1.48 -2.30 43.81
C LEU A 592 1.80 -1.15 44.77
N ARG A 593 3.07 -0.74 44.87
CA ARG A 593 3.46 0.54 45.45
C ARG A 593 3.62 1.54 44.34
N VAL A 594 2.92 2.68 44.45
CA VAL A 594 2.93 3.76 43.45
C VAL A 594 3.35 5.04 44.14
N GLY A 595 4.30 5.75 43.59
CA GLY A 595 4.75 7.04 44.06
C GLY A 595 5.47 7.83 42.97
N LEU A 596 5.93 9.01 43.36
CA LEU A 596 6.66 9.92 42.49
C LEU A 596 7.96 10.38 43.17
N TYR A 597 9.01 10.56 42.35
CA TYR A 597 10.26 11.18 42.81
C TYR A 597 10.82 12.12 41.72
N ASP A 598 11.54 13.17 42.15
CA ASP A 598 12.19 14.11 41.25
C ASP A 598 13.52 13.57 40.71
N GLU A 599 14.19 14.37 39.85
CA GLU A 599 15.48 14.00 39.22
C GLU A 599 16.61 13.74 40.24
N GLU A 600 16.47 14.26 41.46
CA GLU A 600 17.44 14.06 42.55
C GLU A 600 17.09 12.82 43.41
N GLY A 601 15.97 12.16 43.13
CA GLY A 601 15.48 11.00 43.85
C GLY A 601 14.67 11.34 45.12
N ASN A 602 14.29 12.61 45.32
CA ASN A 602 13.46 13.00 46.42
C ASN A 602 12.00 12.65 46.18
N PRO A 603 11.32 11.92 47.07
CA PRO A 603 9.93 11.55 46.86
C PRO A 603 8.98 12.75 47.02
N LEU A 604 8.00 12.84 46.11
CA LEU A 604 6.84 13.69 46.31
C LEU A 604 5.92 13.01 47.31
N ARG A 605 5.82 13.58 48.53
CA ARG A 605 5.11 12.95 49.63
C ARG A 605 3.60 13.14 49.52
N THR A 606 2.86 12.16 50.00
CA THR A 606 1.41 12.29 50.18
C THR A 606 1.09 13.21 51.37
N GLN A 607 -0.16 13.64 51.46
CA GLN A 607 -0.64 14.41 52.66
C GLN A 607 -0.47 13.66 53.99
N LYS A 608 -0.31 12.33 53.95
CA LYS A 608 -0.02 11.49 55.12
C LYS A 608 1.49 11.31 55.36
N ASP A 609 2.32 12.11 54.74
CA ASP A 609 3.79 12.07 54.80
C ASP A 609 4.40 10.72 54.31
N GLN A 610 3.72 10.00 53.43
CA GLN A 610 4.19 8.75 52.84
C GLN A 610 4.83 9.01 51.47
N SER A 611 5.88 8.29 51.15
CA SER A 611 6.56 8.37 49.83
C SER A 611 5.88 7.57 48.71
N PHE A 612 4.88 6.78 49.04
CA PHE A 612 4.09 5.99 48.10
C PHE A 612 2.71 5.65 48.68
N VAL A 613 1.80 5.27 47.80
CA VAL A 613 0.53 4.63 48.15
C VAL A 613 0.56 3.16 47.76
N THR A 614 -0.21 2.35 48.46
CA THR A 614 -0.36 0.91 48.19
C THR A 614 -1.70 0.63 47.52
N LEU A 615 -1.65 -0.03 46.40
CA LEU A 615 -2.83 -0.45 45.63
C LEU A 615 -2.93 -1.98 45.68
N SER A 616 -4.05 -2.49 46.14
CA SER A 616 -4.33 -3.94 46.05
C SER A 616 -4.93 -4.23 44.69
N VAL A 617 -4.30 -5.12 43.94
CA VAL A 617 -4.83 -5.54 42.65
C VAL A 617 -6.00 -6.50 42.87
N PRO A 618 -7.23 -6.16 42.41
CA PRO A 618 -8.39 -7.04 42.57
C PRO A 618 -8.13 -8.38 41.90
N GLN A 619 -8.47 -9.50 42.55
CA GLN A 619 -8.43 -10.83 41.97
C GLN A 619 -9.71 -11.17 41.24
#